data_daa4fb330590b781767e05ba56974b71
#
_entry.id   daa4fb330590b781767e05ba56974b71
#
_cell.length_a   1.000
_cell.length_b   1.000
_cell.length_c   1.000
_cell.angle_alpha   90.00
_cell.angle_beta   90.00
_cell.angle_gamma   90.00
#
_symmetry.space_group_name_H-M   'P 1'
#
loop_
_entity.id
_entity.type
_entity.pdbx_description
1 polymer ?
#
loop_
_entity_poly.entity_id
_entity_poly.type
_entity_poly.pdbx_seq_one_letter_code
_entity_poly.pdbx_strand_id
1 'polypeptide(L)'
;GYKVNSSNADICNKTDFNSGLTFANENVMGLKIARFFPEKINLGSRVSIIDIVKNSPADKAGLALGDVILEVDDFIFPEGKNALKKISKHFKDIEEKPIKKIKVDRKGEILTFNINQKKICNYPIIFTQDKIVNAYADGKSIIMTQGMVDYARDDNEIAMVIAHELAHNDRGHLDAKKKNTLIMGSIGFILDLMTIYYSGGTAGGDA
;
A
#
# COMPACT_ATOMS: atom_id res chain seq x y z
N GLY A 1 -4.89 0.54 1.30
CA GLY A 1 -3.75 1.44 1.42
C GLY A 1 -2.59 0.98 0.57
N TYR A 2 -2.11 1.83 -0.30
CA TYR A 2 -0.91 1.55 -1.09
C TYR A 2 0.30 1.53 -0.16
N LYS A 3 1.12 0.47 -0.24
CA LYS A 3 2.43 0.39 0.42
C LYS A 3 3.51 0.45 -0.66
N VAL A 4 4.52 1.28 -0.45
CA VAL A 4 5.64 1.38 -1.40
C VAL A 4 6.55 0.17 -1.22
N ASN A 5 6.70 -0.63 -2.28
CA ASN A 5 7.72 -1.67 -2.33
C ASN A 5 9.08 -1.04 -2.63
N SER A 6 9.86 -0.71 -1.62
CA SER A 6 11.26 -0.42 -1.84
C SER A 6 12.06 -1.73 -1.88
N SER A 7 12.94 -1.85 -2.86
CA SER A 7 13.86 -2.99 -2.95
C SER A 7 14.94 -3.00 -1.84
N ASN A 8 15.06 -1.91 -1.08
CA ASN A 8 16.00 -1.70 0.00
C ASN A 8 15.26 -1.25 1.28
N ALA A 9 14.62 -2.20 1.97
CA ALA A 9 13.99 -1.95 3.26
C ALA A 9 15.00 -1.56 4.37
N ASP A 10 16.29 -1.83 4.16
CA ASP A 10 17.35 -1.52 5.12
C ASP A 10 17.61 -0.01 5.29
N ILE A 11 17.11 0.81 4.37
CA ILE A 11 17.18 2.26 4.47
C ILE A 11 15.98 2.90 5.19
N CYS A 12 14.99 2.12 5.60
CA CYS A 12 13.77 2.65 6.20
C CYS A 12 13.78 2.51 7.72
N ASN A 13 13.52 3.60 8.41
CA ASN A 13 13.36 3.61 9.89
C ASN A 13 12.10 2.83 10.34
N LYS A 14 11.14 2.62 9.45
CA LYS A 14 9.89 1.94 9.72
C LYS A 14 9.63 0.89 8.65
N THR A 15 9.68 -0.36 9.04
CA THR A 15 9.54 -1.49 8.10
C THR A 15 8.41 -2.43 8.52
N ASP A 16 7.90 -3.19 7.57
CA ASP A 16 6.90 -4.24 7.78
C ASP A 16 7.07 -5.31 6.68
N PHE A 17 6.48 -6.49 6.90
CA PHE A 17 6.40 -7.51 5.86
C PHE A 17 5.12 -7.36 5.05
N ASN A 18 5.22 -7.44 3.74
CA ASN A 18 4.06 -7.31 2.85
C ASN A 18 3.92 -8.54 1.94
N SER A 19 2.72 -9.10 1.94
CA SER A 19 2.32 -10.16 1.01
C SER A 19 1.78 -9.62 -0.32
N GLY A 20 1.32 -8.38 -0.35
CA GLY A 20 0.59 -7.78 -1.47
C GLY A 20 -0.87 -8.21 -1.56
N LEU A 21 -1.46 -8.69 -0.46
CA LEU A 21 -2.86 -9.11 -0.37
C LEU A 21 -3.74 -8.02 0.24
N THR A 22 -4.92 -7.86 -0.33
CA THR A 22 -6.06 -7.22 0.32
C THR A 22 -7.18 -8.25 0.46
N PHE A 23 -7.82 -8.30 1.62
CA PHE A 23 -8.89 -9.24 1.90
C PHE A 23 -10.05 -8.58 2.65
N ALA A 24 -11.25 -9.11 2.45
CA ALA A 24 -12.47 -8.63 3.07
C ALA A 24 -13.50 -9.75 3.23
N ASN A 25 -14.58 -9.45 3.94
CA ASN A 25 -15.80 -10.24 3.94
C ASN A 25 -17.01 -9.31 3.75
N GLU A 26 -18.22 -9.86 3.64
CA GLU A 26 -19.46 -9.11 3.43
C GLU A 26 -19.69 -7.96 4.44
N ASN A 27 -19.15 -8.08 5.66
CA ASN A 27 -19.39 -7.13 6.74
C ASN A 27 -18.53 -5.84 6.67
N VAL A 28 -17.48 -5.83 5.85
CA VAL A 28 -16.57 -4.69 5.69
C VAL A 28 -16.97 -3.80 4.54
N MET A 29 -17.64 -4.41 3.58
CA MET A 29 -18.06 -3.74 2.37
C MET A 29 -19.37 -2.99 2.62
N GLY A 30 -19.28 -1.75 3.11
CA GLY A 30 -20.40 -0.85 2.89
C GLY A 30 -20.73 -0.80 1.40
N LEU A 31 -22.03 -0.79 1.05
CA LEU A 31 -22.58 -0.80 -0.33
C LEU A 31 -21.85 0.11 -1.34
N LYS A 32 -21.13 1.13 -0.87
CA LYS A 32 -20.35 2.06 -1.72
C LYS A 32 -19.06 1.47 -2.27
N ILE A 33 -18.43 0.53 -1.57
CA ILE A 33 -17.14 -0.07 -1.97
C ILE A 33 -17.36 -1.28 -2.88
N ALA A 34 -18.47 -2.00 -2.73
CA ALA A 34 -18.84 -3.13 -3.59
C ALA A 34 -18.86 -2.79 -5.10
N ARG A 35 -19.07 -1.52 -5.47
CA ARG A 35 -19.05 -1.06 -6.86
C ARG A 35 -17.67 -1.05 -7.52
N PHE A 36 -16.60 -1.11 -6.74
CA PHE A 36 -15.22 -1.07 -7.25
C PHE A 36 -14.60 -2.46 -7.42
N PHE A 37 -15.32 -3.52 -7.00
CA PHE A 37 -14.80 -4.87 -7.14
C PHE A 37 -15.37 -5.54 -8.39
N PRO A 38 -14.54 -6.36 -9.07
CA PRO A 38 -15.04 -7.17 -10.18
C PRO A 38 -16.27 -7.98 -9.72
N GLU A 39 -17.33 -8.00 -10.51
CA GLU A 39 -18.60 -8.67 -10.22
C GLU A 39 -18.49 -10.18 -9.87
N LYS A 40 -17.28 -10.72 -9.91
CA LYS A 40 -16.99 -12.15 -9.75
C LYS A 40 -16.63 -12.60 -8.34
N ILE A 41 -16.48 -11.67 -7.36
CA ILE A 41 -16.15 -12.04 -5.98
C ILE A 41 -17.43 -12.04 -5.16
N ASN A 42 -17.97 -13.22 -4.89
CA ASN A 42 -19.11 -13.40 -3.99
C ASN A 42 -18.59 -13.42 -2.54
N LEU A 43 -18.71 -12.29 -1.84
CA LEU A 43 -18.28 -12.17 -0.44
C LEU A 43 -19.34 -12.77 0.48
N GLY A 44 -18.92 -13.72 1.30
CA GLY A 44 -19.73 -14.30 2.39
C GLY A 44 -19.20 -13.90 3.76
N SER A 45 -19.58 -14.69 4.78
CA SER A 45 -19.12 -14.51 6.17
C SER A 45 -17.62 -14.75 6.36
N ARG A 46 -17.02 -15.58 5.48
CA ARG A 46 -15.59 -15.87 5.45
C ARG A 46 -14.81 -14.77 4.76
N VAL A 47 -13.53 -14.66 5.11
CA VAL A 47 -12.64 -13.65 4.56
C VAL A 47 -12.07 -14.14 3.23
N SER A 48 -12.26 -13.37 2.17
CA SER A 48 -11.80 -13.68 0.81
C SER A 48 -10.78 -12.65 0.33
N ILE A 49 -9.88 -13.09 -0.55
CA ILE A 49 -8.93 -12.22 -1.23
C ILE A 49 -9.70 -11.39 -2.26
N ILE A 50 -9.59 -10.06 -2.14
CA ILE A 50 -10.29 -9.11 -3.01
C ILE A 50 -9.35 -8.32 -3.92
N ASP A 51 -8.05 -8.29 -3.60
CA ASP A 51 -7.03 -7.67 -4.44
C ASP A 51 -5.66 -8.32 -4.22
N ILE A 52 -4.88 -8.40 -5.28
CA ILE A 52 -3.50 -8.91 -5.27
C ILE A 52 -2.63 -7.97 -6.08
N VAL A 53 -1.63 -7.40 -5.42
CA VAL A 53 -0.66 -6.53 -6.09
C VAL A 53 0.18 -7.37 -7.06
N LYS A 54 0.21 -6.98 -8.32
CA LYS A 54 0.99 -7.65 -9.38
C LYS A 54 2.47 -7.75 -8.99
N ASN A 55 3.09 -8.90 -9.26
CA ASN A 55 4.47 -9.20 -8.89
C ASN A 55 4.77 -9.25 -7.38
N SER A 56 3.74 -9.18 -6.53
CA SER A 56 3.89 -9.34 -5.08
C SER A 56 4.26 -10.78 -4.68
N PRO A 57 4.64 -11.01 -3.41
CA PRO A 57 4.82 -12.37 -2.89
C PRO A 57 3.59 -13.26 -3.05
N ALA A 58 2.39 -12.73 -2.86
CA ALA A 58 1.14 -13.47 -3.02
C ALA A 58 0.84 -13.84 -4.48
N ASP A 59 1.04 -12.90 -5.40
CA ASP A 59 0.90 -13.13 -6.84
C ASP A 59 1.88 -14.22 -7.31
N LYS A 60 3.15 -14.12 -6.91
CA LYS A 60 4.18 -15.11 -7.24
C LYS A 60 3.92 -16.49 -6.64
N ALA A 61 3.25 -16.56 -5.51
CA ALA A 61 2.85 -17.81 -4.89
C ALA A 61 1.65 -18.47 -5.59
N GLY A 62 0.91 -17.74 -6.43
CA GLY A 62 -0.24 -18.25 -7.18
C GLY A 62 -1.57 -18.12 -6.43
N LEU A 63 -1.67 -17.26 -5.44
CA LEU A 63 -2.94 -16.87 -4.84
C LEU A 63 -3.81 -16.15 -5.87
N ALA A 64 -5.13 -16.26 -5.76
CA ALA A 64 -6.08 -15.72 -6.71
C ALA A 64 -7.19 -14.90 -6.04
N LEU A 65 -7.79 -14.00 -6.82
CA LEU A 65 -8.99 -13.27 -6.38
C LEU A 65 -10.12 -14.25 -6.10
N GLY A 66 -10.82 -14.05 -4.99
CA GLY A 66 -11.92 -14.91 -4.55
C GLY A 66 -11.48 -16.12 -3.73
N ASP A 67 -10.19 -16.39 -3.56
CA ASP A 67 -9.71 -17.39 -2.60
C ASP A 67 -10.21 -17.06 -1.20
N VAL A 68 -10.87 -18.00 -0.54
CA VAL A 68 -11.32 -17.87 0.84
C VAL A 68 -10.18 -18.28 1.77
N ILE A 69 -9.68 -17.35 2.59
CA ILE A 69 -8.58 -17.63 3.51
C ILE A 69 -9.11 -18.46 4.68
N LEU A 70 -8.53 -19.64 4.89
CA LEU A 70 -8.87 -20.54 5.98
C LEU A 70 -7.89 -20.42 7.14
N GLU A 71 -6.59 -20.30 6.82
CA GLU A 71 -5.53 -20.34 7.81
C GLU A 71 -4.30 -19.56 7.30
N VAL A 72 -3.64 -18.84 8.18
CA VAL A 72 -2.37 -18.17 7.92
C VAL A 72 -1.38 -18.63 8.97
N ASP A 73 -0.33 -19.34 8.57
CA ASP A 73 0.54 -20.13 9.43
C ASP A 73 -0.30 -21.07 10.30
N ASP A 74 -0.33 -20.88 11.62
CA ASP A 74 -1.13 -21.67 12.57
C ASP A 74 -2.39 -20.94 13.05
N PHE A 75 -2.71 -19.76 12.47
CA PHE A 75 -3.87 -18.97 12.83
C PHE A 75 -5.05 -19.27 11.92
N ILE A 76 -6.08 -19.91 12.48
CA ILE A 76 -7.35 -20.17 11.77
C ILE A 76 -8.09 -18.84 11.61
N PHE A 77 -8.41 -18.47 10.37
CA PHE A 77 -9.13 -17.24 10.09
C PHE A 77 -10.56 -17.32 10.56
N PRO A 78 -10.98 -16.38 11.42
CA PRO A 78 -12.36 -16.33 11.89
C PRO A 78 -13.31 -15.88 10.80
N GLU A 79 -14.59 -16.20 10.95
CA GLU A 79 -15.65 -15.74 10.07
C GLU A 79 -16.65 -14.80 10.77
N GLY A 80 -17.53 -14.17 9.99
CA GLY A 80 -18.62 -13.33 10.45
C GLY A 80 -18.20 -11.88 10.75
N LYS A 81 -19.11 -11.14 11.39
CA LYS A 81 -19.05 -9.69 11.57
C LYS A 81 -17.76 -9.16 12.22
N ASN A 82 -17.18 -9.93 13.14
CA ASN A 82 -15.99 -9.53 13.89
C ASN A 82 -14.69 -10.14 13.34
N ALA A 83 -14.72 -10.84 12.21
CA ALA A 83 -13.58 -11.54 11.65
C ALA A 83 -12.36 -10.64 11.48
N LEU A 84 -12.50 -9.54 10.78
CA LEU A 84 -11.38 -8.63 10.49
C LEU A 84 -10.83 -7.92 11.73
N LYS A 85 -11.70 -7.63 12.71
CA LYS A 85 -11.24 -7.08 14.01
C LYS A 85 -10.37 -8.10 14.76
N LYS A 86 -10.76 -9.37 14.77
CA LYS A 86 -9.99 -10.45 15.40
C LYS A 86 -8.65 -10.69 14.68
N ILE A 87 -8.67 -10.70 13.35
CA ILE A 87 -7.48 -10.84 12.51
C ILE A 87 -6.52 -9.67 12.78
N SER A 88 -7.01 -8.43 12.72
CA SER A 88 -6.20 -7.24 12.99
C SER A 88 -5.58 -7.25 14.39
N LYS A 89 -6.33 -7.71 15.39
CA LYS A 89 -5.80 -7.85 16.76
C LYS A 89 -4.69 -8.90 16.80
N HIS A 90 -4.92 -10.10 16.24
CA HIS A 90 -3.94 -11.18 16.22
C HIS A 90 -2.62 -10.75 15.59
N PHE A 91 -2.65 -10.12 14.41
CA PHE A 91 -1.44 -9.70 13.71
C PHE A 91 -0.76 -8.46 14.32
N LYS A 92 -1.44 -7.68 15.15
CA LYS A 92 -0.81 -6.62 15.94
C LYS A 92 -0.08 -7.16 17.18
N ASP A 93 -0.57 -8.23 17.77
CA ASP A 93 -0.02 -8.82 18.98
C ASP A 93 1.17 -9.75 18.69
N ILE A 94 1.39 -10.12 17.42
CA ILE A 94 2.54 -10.91 16.98
C ILE A 94 3.63 -9.92 16.54
N GLU A 95 4.84 -10.09 17.08
CA GLU A 95 6.02 -9.39 16.56
C GLU A 95 6.11 -9.56 15.04
N GLU A 96 6.59 -8.53 14.34
CA GLU A 96 6.72 -8.44 12.88
C GLU A 96 7.45 -9.67 12.28
N LYS A 97 6.74 -10.77 12.16
CA LYS A 97 7.24 -12.00 11.53
C LYS A 97 6.65 -12.15 10.13
N PRO A 98 7.47 -12.58 9.16
CA PRO A 98 6.92 -12.85 7.83
C PRO A 98 5.94 -14.03 7.88
N ILE A 99 4.80 -13.88 7.25
CA ILE A 99 3.87 -14.99 6.98
C ILE A 99 4.57 -15.98 6.05
N LYS A 100 4.52 -17.26 6.39
CA LYS A 100 5.20 -18.32 5.64
C LYS A 100 4.25 -19.10 4.77
N LYS A 101 3.01 -19.31 5.24
CA LYS A 101 2.05 -20.20 4.62
C LYS A 101 0.63 -19.65 4.70
N ILE A 102 -0.11 -19.76 3.60
CA ILE A 102 -1.55 -19.44 3.55
C ILE A 102 -2.31 -20.62 2.99
N LYS A 103 -3.32 -21.09 3.73
CA LYS A 103 -4.26 -22.11 3.29
C LYS A 103 -5.57 -21.45 2.88
N VAL A 104 -6.07 -21.80 1.71
CA VAL A 104 -7.30 -21.24 1.15
C VAL A 104 -8.24 -22.33 0.66
N ASP A 105 -9.53 -21.97 0.55
CA ASP A 105 -10.53 -22.71 -0.22
C ASP A 105 -10.72 -21.96 -1.55
N ARG A 106 -10.35 -22.60 -2.64
CA ARG A 106 -10.57 -22.14 -4.02
C ARG A 106 -11.65 -22.97 -4.67
N LYS A 107 -12.89 -22.50 -4.64
CA LYS A 107 -14.06 -23.17 -5.24
C LYS A 107 -14.26 -24.63 -4.74
N GLY A 108 -14.05 -24.87 -3.46
CA GLY A 108 -14.18 -26.19 -2.82
C GLY A 108 -12.88 -27.00 -2.80
N GLU A 109 -11.81 -26.53 -3.41
CA GLU A 109 -10.49 -27.15 -3.35
C GLU A 109 -9.63 -26.48 -2.29
N ILE A 110 -9.07 -27.27 -1.36
CA ILE A 110 -8.20 -26.76 -0.29
C ILE A 110 -6.76 -26.73 -0.81
N LEU A 111 -6.22 -25.52 -0.93
CA LEU A 111 -4.87 -25.29 -1.42
C LEU A 111 -4.01 -24.64 -0.35
N THR A 112 -2.71 -24.92 -0.37
CA THR A 112 -1.73 -24.32 0.54
C THR A 112 -0.61 -23.67 -0.27
N PHE A 113 -0.35 -22.39 0.01
CA PHE A 113 0.66 -21.60 -0.67
C PHE A 113 1.75 -21.16 0.30
N ASN A 114 3.01 -21.33 -0.09
CA ASN A 114 4.13 -20.77 0.63
C ASN A 114 4.38 -19.34 0.18
N ILE A 115 4.47 -18.41 1.13
CA ILE A 115 4.64 -16.99 0.87
C ILE A 115 6.05 -16.57 1.28
N ASN A 116 6.78 -15.97 0.35
CA ASN A 116 8.07 -15.37 0.64
C ASN A 116 7.90 -13.85 0.72
N GLN A 117 7.45 -13.36 1.87
CA GLN A 117 7.24 -11.93 2.10
C GLN A 117 8.56 -11.17 2.07
N LYS A 118 8.51 -9.98 1.48
CA LYS A 118 9.62 -9.04 1.50
C LYS A 118 9.37 -7.99 2.58
N LYS A 119 10.46 -7.60 3.24
CA LYS A 119 10.48 -6.44 4.12
C LYS A 119 10.35 -5.18 3.27
N ILE A 120 9.46 -4.28 3.65
CA ILE A 120 9.19 -3.03 2.94
C ILE A 120 9.13 -1.86 3.92
N CYS A 121 9.27 -0.65 3.42
CA CYS A 121 9.01 0.55 4.20
C CYS A 121 7.53 0.63 4.60
N ASN A 122 7.23 0.86 5.87
CA ASN A 122 5.86 0.91 6.40
C ASN A 122 5.41 2.35 6.67
N TYR A 123 5.23 3.13 5.61
CA TYR A 123 4.61 4.45 5.69
C TYR A 123 3.25 4.41 4.98
N PRO A 124 2.13 4.57 5.70
CA PRO A 124 0.82 4.60 5.07
C PRO A 124 0.67 5.82 4.17
N ILE A 125 0.00 5.64 3.03
CA ILE A 125 -0.37 6.73 2.13
C ILE A 125 -1.80 7.11 2.42
N ILE A 126 -2.03 8.39 2.74
CA ILE A 126 -3.33 8.96 3.08
C ILE A 126 -3.75 9.90 1.95
N PHE A 127 -4.90 9.62 1.33
CA PHE A 127 -5.50 10.50 0.33
C PHE A 127 -6.47 11.45 0.99
N THR A 128 -6.36 12.75 0.64
CA THR A 128 -7.30 13.79 1.07
C THR A 128 -8.10 14.33 -0.11
N GLN A 129 -9.30 14.86 0.15
CA GLN A 129 -10.16 15.44 -0.89
C GLN A 129 -9.78 16.89 -1.26
N ASP A 130 -8.64 17.36 -0.80
CA ASP A 130 -8.15 18.70 -1.10
C ASP A 130 -7.82 18.81 -2.61
N LYS A 131 -8.25 19.91 -3.23
CA LYS A 131 -8.05 20.19 -4.65
C LYS A 131 -6.72 20.88 -4.96
N ILE A 132 -5.99 21.30 -3.94
CA ILE A 132 -4.64 21.85 -4.12
C ILE A 132 -3.71 20.73 -4.60
N VAL A 133 -2.89 21.01 -5.60
CA VAL A 133 -1.85 20.06 -6.07
C VAL A 133 -0.76 19.98 -5.01
N ASN A 134 -0.77 18.95 -4.18
CA ASN A 134 0.18 18.78 -3.09
C ASN A 134 0.36 17.32 -2.66
N ALA A 135 1.58 16.99 -2.21
CA ALA A 135 1.90 15.81 -1.44
C ALA A 135 2.94 16.19 -0.38
N TYR A 136 2.93 15.52 0.77
CA TYR A 136 3.92 15.77 1.81
C TYR A 136 4.04 14.60 2.79
N ALA A 137 5.22 14.49 3.40
CA ALA A 137 5.50 13.57 4.49
C ALA A 137 5.28 14.25 5.84
N ASP A 138 4.70 13.56 6.83
CA ASP A 138 4.48 14.06 8.20
C ASP A 138 5.36 13.36 9.26
N GLY A 139 6.31 12.53 8.83
CA GLY A 139 7.14 11.69 9.69
C GLY A 139 6.54 10.33 10.04
N LYS A 140 5.25 10.11 9.72
CA LYS A 140 4.52 8.87 10.02
C LYS A 140 3.79 8.32 8.80
N SER A 141 3.40 9.19 7.90
CA SER A 141 2.59 8.91 6.71
C SER A 141 3.07 9.76 5.54
N ILE A 142 2.61 9.42 4.35
CA ILE A 142 2.67 10.26 3.16
C ILE A 142 1.23 10.73 2.91
N ILE A 143 1.01 12.03 2.86
CA ILE A 143 -0.28 12.62 2.56
C ILE A 143 -0.27 13.07 1.10
N MET A 144 -1.28 12.66 0.33
CA MET A 144 -1.46 13.04 -1.06
C MET A 144 -2.85 13.62 -1.26
N THR A 145 -2.93 14.77 -1.89
CA THR A 145 -4.20 15.44 -2.17
C THR A 145 -4.84 14.91 -3.44
N GLN A 146 -6.16 15.06 -3.56
CA GLN A 146 -6.87 14.78 -4.80
C GLN A 146 -6.32 15.63 -5.96
N GLY A 147 -5.98 16.89 -5.69
CA GLY A 147 -5.36 17.76 -6.69
C GLY A 147 -4.07 17.21 -7.26
N MET A 148 -3.22 16.56 -6.43
CA MET A 148 -2.00 15.92 -6.91
C MET A 148 -2.30 14.68 -7.76
N VAL A 149 -3.27 13.86 -7.36
CA VAL A 149 -3.70 12.67 -8.11
C VAL A 149 -4.28 13.08 -9.47
N ASP A 150 -5.11 14.14 -9.50
CA ASP A 150 -5.71 14.66 -10.73
C ASP A 150 -4.66 15.32 -11.65
N TYR A 151 -3.58 15.86 -11.08
CA TYR A 151 -2.47 16.49 -11.82
C TYR A 151 -1.52 15.47 -12.44
N ALA A 152 -1.26 14.36 -11.75
CA ALA A 152 -0.40 13.29 -12.23
C ALA A 152 -1.03 12.62 -13.47
N ARG A 153 -0.20 12.40 -14.50
CA ARG A 153 -0.65 11.87 -15.80
C ARG A 153 -0.73 10.35 -15.82
N ASP A 154 0.10 9.71 -14.99
CA ASP A 154 0.18 8.26 -14.90
C ASP A 154 0.68 7.79 -13.53
N ASP A 155 0.65 6.47 -13.33
CA ASP A 155 1.08 5.83 -12.09
C ASP A 155 2.57 6.02 -11.78
N ASN A 156 3.42 6.26 -12.79
CA ASN A 156 4.86 6.46 -12.57
C ASN A 156 5.11 7.83 -11.94
N GLU A 157 4.38 8.86 -12.34
CA GLU A 157 4.44 10.19 -11.71
C GLU A 157 4.00 10.10 -10.25
N ILE A 158 2.88 9.41 -9.98
CA ILE A 158 2.42 9.18 -8.61
C ILE A 158 3.47 8.42 -7.80
N ALA A 159 4.07 7.37 -8.37
CA ALA A 159 5.11 6.60 -7.72
C ALA A 159 6.36 7.45 -7.41
N MET A 160 6.73 8.36 -8.30
CA MET A 160 7.87 9.26 -8.11
C MET A 160 7.60 10.26 -6.98
N VAL A 161 6.41 10.85 -6.91
CA VAL A 161 5.99 11.72 -5.81
C VAL A 161 6.04 10.98 -4.47
N ILE A 162 5.47 9.77 -4.43
CA ILE A 162 5.47 8.94 -3.22
C ILE A 162 6.91 8.59 -2.79
N ALA A 163 7.78 8.24 -3.72
CA ALA A 163 9.18 7.92 -3.42
C ALA A 163 9.94 9.13 -2.86
N HIS A 164 9.67 10.33 -3.39
CA HIS A 164 10.22 11.57 -2.88
C HIS A 164 9.79 11.85 -1.43
N GLU A 165 8.50 11.76 -1.15
CA GLU A 165 7.96 11.98 0.20
C GLU A 165 8.40 10.89 1.19
N LEU A 166 8.57 9.66 0.70
CA LEU A 166 9.13 8.56 1.50
C LEU A 166 10.56 8.88 1.98
N ALA A 167 11.40 9.45 1.10
CA ALA A 167 12.75 9.85 1.45
C ALA A 167 12.77 10.96 2.53
N HIS A 168 11.79 11.86 2.54
CA HIS A 168 11.64 12.86 3.61
C HIS A 168 11.27 12.24 4.95
N ASN A 169 10.37 11.25 4.97
CA ASN A 169 10.00 10.53 6.18
C ASN A 169 11.20 9.78 6.79
N ASP A 170 12.03 9.17 5.95
CA ASP A 170 13.13 8.34 6.39
C ASP A 170 14.29 9.14 6.99
N ARG A 171 14.60 10.30 6.41
CA ARG A 171 15.71 11.14 6.86
C ARG A 171 15.45 11.92 8.15
N GLY A 172 14.24 11.82 8.74
CA GLY A 172 13.90 12.48 10.01
C GLY A 172 13.97 14.02 9.97
N HIS A 173 13.97 14.63 8.79
CA HIS A 173 14.17 16.07 8.61
C HIS A 173 12.97 16.94 9.03
N LEU A 174 12.00 16.39 9.76
CA LEU A 174 10.75 17.09 10.08
C LEU A 174 10.76 17.71 11.48
N ASP A 175 11.62 18.70 11.71
CA ASP A 175 11.34 19.70 12.75
C ASP A 175 10.04 20.43 12.44
N ALA A 176 9.10 20.44 13.39
CA ALA A 176 7.75 21.00 13.21
C ALA A 176 7.71 22.46 12.71
N LYS A 177 8.78 23.24 12.90
CA LYS A 177 8.94 24.60 12.38
C LYS A 177 9.24 24.70 10.89
N LYS A 178 9.80 23.64 10.29
CA LYS A 178 10.15 23.59 8.85
C LYS A 178 9.01 23.07 7.97
N LYS A 179 7.93 22.52 8.55
CA LYS A 179 6.81 21.93 7.79
C LYS A 179 6.24 22.86 6.72
N ASN A 180 6.00 24.12 7.07
CA ASN A 180 5.38 25.07 6.11
C ASN A 180 6.32 25.49 4.98
N THR A 181 7.62 25.56 5.22
CA THR A 181 8.60 25.95 4.21
C THR A 181 8.96 24.78 3.28
N LEU A 182 8.98 23.55 3.83
CA LEU A 182 9.23 22.32 3.04
C LEU A 182 8.05 21.97 2.13
N ILE A 183 6.80 22.21 2.55
CA ILE A 183 5.62 21.99 1.72
C ILE A 183 5.68 22.81 0.42
N MET A 184 6.08 24.08 0.53
CA MET A 184 6.23 24.95 -0.66
C MET A 184 7.44 24.57 -1.51
N GLY A 185 8.54 24.09 -0.90
CA GLY A 185 9.74 23.66 -1.63
C GLY A 185 9.59 22.29 -2.30
N SER A 186 8.83 21.35 -1.72
CA SER A 186 8.63 20.02 -2.30
C SER A 186 7.80 20.06 -3.57
N ILE A 187 6.77 20.92 -3.64
CA ILE A 187 5.94 21.06 -4.85
C ILE A 187 6.79 21.57 -6.02
N GLY A 188 7.61 22.59 -5.80
CA GLY A 188 8.50 23.11 -6.85
C GLY A 188 9.44 22.03 -7.37
N PHE A 189 10.07 21.27 -6.48
CA PHE A 189 10.98 20.19 -6.84
C PHE A 189 10.30 19.03 -7.59
N ILE A 190 9.08 18.66 -7.18
CA ILE A 190 8.30 17.62 -7.87
C ILE A 190 7.93 18.08 -9.29
N LEU A 191 7.48 19.33 -9.44
CA LEU A 191 7.17 19.91 -10.75
C LEU A 191 8.41 19.96 -11.64
N ASP A 192 9.57 20.32 -11.08
CA ASP A 192 10.85 20.31 -11.78
C ASP A 192 11.27 18.90 -12.21
N LEU A 193 11.14 17.90 -11.33
CA LEU A 193 11.42 16.50 -11.66
C LEU A 193 10.51 15.97 -12.76
N MET A 194 9.23 16.30 -12.72
CA MET A 194 8.28 15.93 -13.77
C MET A 194 8.67 16.59 -15.11
N THR A 195 9.07 17.86 -15.07
CA THR A 195 9.52 18.58 -16.27
C THR A 195 10.77 17.94 -16.85
N ILE A 196 11.77 17.60 -16.03
CA ILE A 196 13.01 16.93 -16.45
C ILE A 196 12.71 15.55 -17.06
N TYR A 197 11.82 14.78 -16.43
CA TYR A 197 11.41 13.46 -16.93
C TYR A 197 10.79 13.55 -18.34
N TYR A 198 9.89 14.53 -18.57
CA TYR A 198 9.23 14.71 -19.87
C TYR A 198 10.09 15.42 -20.92
N SER A 199 11.05 16.25 -20.51
CA SER A 199 11.97 16.92 -21.45
C SER A 199 13.13 16.02 -21.92
N GLY A 200 13.17 14.76 -21.50
CA GLY A 200 14.23 13.84 -21.90
C GLY A 200 15.59 14.16 -21.29
N GLY A 201 15.62 14.83 -20.13
CA GLY A 201 16.86 15.08 -19.40
C GLY A 201 17.76 16.18 -19.97
N THR A 202 17.26 17.03 -20.85
CA THR A 202 18.00 18.20 -21.34
C THR A 202 17.78 19.40 -20.41
N ALA A 203 18.17 19.31 -19.17
CA ALA A 203 18.48 20.48 -18.37
C ALA A 203 19.91 20.90 -18.75
N GLY A 204 20.04 21.62 -19.85
CA GLY A 204 21.27 22.24 -20.22
C GLY A 204 21.60 23.34 -19.21
N GLY A 205 22.64 23.13 -18.43
CA GLY A 205 23.33 24.20 -17.79
C GLY A 205 24.05 24.99 -18.85
N ASP A 206 23.61 26.19 -19.10
CA ASP A 206 24.39 27.21 -19.79
C ASP A 206 24.52 28.44 -18.90
N ALA A 207 25.84 28.75 -18.68
CA ALA A 207 26.47 29.96 -18.15
C ALA A 207 26.37 30.22 -16.64
#